data_1ef6325f53ead05505e66399dd0878a2
#
_entry.id   1ef6325f53ead05505e66399dd0878a2
#
_cell.length_a   1.000
_cell.length_b   1.000
_cell.length_c   1.000
_cell.angle_alpha   90.00
_cell.angle_beta   90.00
_cell.angle_gamma   90.00
#
_symmetry.space_group_name_H-M   'P 1'
#
loop_
_entity.id
_entity.type
_entity.pdbx_description
1 polymer ?
#
loop_
_entity_poly.entity_id
_entity_poly.type
_entity_poly.pdbx_seq_one_letter_code
_entity_poly.pdbx_strand_id
1 'polypeptide(L)'
;MKARLSLTARLTILFSLSSAVVLLGLGMLIWLAMDSHFADEDYAVLDDNVRLVRKIAAEGPMASLPQRLGQALEHHPGFVAEVRNADGQRVYATHGFDFGPAQAVATAAQRDTFAWEQSGQAYRGLRAVAQVPGAGALHIVVGMDTALHAHFMQAFRKSLAFYTALAALASGLLGWWAARRGLAPLRTMASRARTVTAHKLDERMPVEAVPVEMADLAATLNAMLARLQDDFRRLSEFSSDLAHELRTPITNLMTQTDVVLSQPRDAAKYREVLASNAEELQRLARMVSDMLFLAKMEHGITLPSAEPITLEQEVAALFDFYDALAEDKGVQLRQRGSGRITGDRLMVRRALSNLLSNALRHAAAGKPIMVTIVPRAQEGADAVDIVVENEGETIPPEFVPSLFDRFSRADKSRARPESDGTGLGLAITQAIMAAHGGAIAAESIAGRTRFVLTFRARREQDIVRT
;
A
#
# COMPACT_ATOMS: atom_id res chain seq x y z
N MET A 1 -28.45 8.41 -3.32
CA MET A 1 -27.02 8.03 -3.51
C MET A 1 -26.19 9.30 -3.61
N LYS A 2 -25.33 9.63 -2.64
CA LYS A 2 -24.38 10.75 -2.74
C LYS A 2 -23.36 10.41 -3.82
N ALA A 3 -23.35 11.14 -4.91
CA ALA A 3 -22.36 11.01 -5.97
C ALA A 3 -20.96 11.19 -5.36
N ARG A 4 -20.16 10.12 -5.31
CA ARG A 4 -18.78 10.18 -4.81
C ARG A 4 -17.93 10.89 -5.88
N LEU A 5 -17.51 12.11 -5.58
CA LEU A 5 -16.56 12.85 -6.41
C LEU A 5 -15.28 12.04 -6.60
N SER A 6 -14.74 12.03 -7.82
CA SER A 6 -13.44 11.40 -8.11
C SER A 6 -12.31 12.06 -7.30
N LEU A 7 -11.25 11.33 -7.01
CA LEU A 7 -10.08 11.86 -6.31
C LEU A 7 -9.49 13.08 -7.01
N THR A 8 -9.43 13.02 -8.35
CA THR A 8 -8.99 14.17 -9.18
C THR A 8 -9.88 15.39 -8.93
N ALA A 9 -11.22 15.24 -8.93
CA ALA A 9 -12.13 16.34 -8.68
C ALA A 9 -11.97 16.93 -7.28
N ARG A 10 -11.80 16.09 -6.25
CA ARG A 10 -11.56 16.56 -4.88
C ARG A 10 -10.26 17.34 -4.74
N LEU A 11 -9.17 16.85 -5.31
CA LEU A 11 -7.88 17.54 -5.29
C LEU A 11 -7.95 18.87 -6.05
N THR A 12 -8.59 18.88 -7.23
CA THR A 12 -8.77 20.12 -8.01
C THR A 12 -9.57 21.15 -7.23
N ILE A 13 -10.71 20.76 -6.62
CA ILE A 13 -11.54 21.66 -5.82
C ILE A 13 -10.76 22.20 -4.61
N LEU A 14 -10.07 21.34 -3.87
CA LEU A 14 -9.27 21.76 -2.72
C LEU A 14 -8.16 22.74 -3.11
N PHE A 15 -7.44 22.45 -4.19
CA PHE A 15 -6.37 23.31 -4.69
C PHE A 15 -6.92 24.66 -5.18
N SER A 16 -8.00 24.63 -5.97
CA SER A 16 -8.63 25.86 -6.46
C SER A 16 -9.18 26.73 -5.32
N LEU A 17 -9.83 26.11 -4.33
CA LEU A 17 -10.37 26.82 -3.17
C LEU A 17 -9.24 27.43 -2.31
N SER A 18 -8.18 26.66 -2.03
CA SER A 18 -7.02 27.15 -1.30
C SER A 18 -6.35 28.32 -2.01
N SER A 19 -6.13 28.20 -3.32
CA SER A 19 -5.55 29.28 -4.14
C SER A 19 -6.45 30.52 -4.15
N ALA A 20 -7.77 30.34 -4.28
CA ALA A 20 -8.72 31.46 -4.26
C ALA A 20 -8.70 32.20 -2.91
N VAL A 21 -8.67 31.48 -1.79
CA VAL A 21 -8.58 32.07 -0.44
C VAL A 21 -7.29 32.87 -0.27
N VAL A 22 -6.15 32.33 -0.70
CA VAL A 22 -4.86 33.01 -0.59
C VAL A 22 -4.82 34.27 -1.47
N LEU A 23 -5.30 34.17 -2.72
CA LEU A 23 -5.31 35.30 -3.63
C LEU A 23 -6.28 36.39 -3.20
N LEU A 24 -7.46 36.04 -2.68
CA LEU A 24 -8.42 37.00 -2.12
C LEU A 24 -7.86 37.66 -0.86
N GLY A 25 -7.22 36.90 0.03
CA GLY A 25 -6.57 37.45 1.21
C GLY A 25 -5.44 38.42 0.88
N LEU A 26 -4.60 38.06 -0.08
CA LEU A 26 -3.53 38.94 -0.59
C LEU A 26 -4.10 40.19 -1.25
N GLY A 27 -5.14 40.05 -2.09
CA GLY A 27 -5.81 41.17 -2.73
C GLY A 27 -6.42 42.15 -1.71
N MET A 28 -7.05 41.64 -0.66
CA MET A 28 -7.60 42.45 0.42
C MET A 28 -6.47 43.17 1.21
N LEU A 29 -5.38 42.48 1.48
CA LEU A 29 -4.22 43.08 2.18
C LEU A 29 -3.59 44.21 1.36
N ILE A 30 -3.39 44.03 0.05
CA ILE A 30 -2.90 45.06 -0.85
C ILE A 30 -3.86 46.27 -0.90
N TRP A 31 -5.16 46.00 -0.97
CA TRP A 31 -6.16 47.07 -0.97
C TRP A 31 -6.11 47.88 0.34
N LEU A 32 -6.07 47.23 1.49
CA LEU A 32 -5.95 47.91 2.80
C LEU A 32 -4.66 48.72 2.93
N ALA A 33 -3.54 48.14 2.51
CA ALA A 33 -2.25 48.81 2.53
C ALA A 33 -2.21 50.09 1.63
N MET A 34 -2.85 50.01 0.46
CA MET A 34 -2.91 51.12 -0.45
C MET A 34 -3.84 52.24 0.08
N ASP A 35 -5.00 51.86 0.66
CA ASP A 35 -5.91 52.85 1.26
C ASP A 35 -5.29 53.56 2.45
N SER A 36 -4.53 52.87 3.32
CA SER A 36 -3.77 53.48 4.42
C SER A 36 -2.66 54.37 3.90
N HIS A 37 -1.94 53.96 2.85
CA HIS A 37 -0.88 54.75 2.27
C HIS A 37 -1.39 56.10 1.73
N PHE A 38 -2.47 56.09 0.98
CA PHE A 38 -3.09 57.34 0.51
C PHE A 38 -3.66 58.19 1.65
N ALA A 39 -4.15 57.55 2.72
CA ALA A 39 -4.56 58.31 3.90
C ALA A 39 -3.40 59.06 4.56
N ASP A 40 -2.25 58.38 4.75
CA ASP A 40 -1.07 58.97 5.37
C ASP A 40 -0.49 60.10 4.49
N GLU A 41 -0.46 59.91 3.16
CA GLU A 41 0.00 60.91 2.22
C GLU A 41 -0.89 62.17 2.25
N ASP A 42 -2.24 62.01 2.21
CA ASP A 42 -3.17 63.14 2.30
C ASP A 42 -3.02 63.90 3.61
N TYR A 43 -2.87 63.23 4.75
CA TYR A 43 -2.65 63.91 6.03
C TYR A 43 -1.30 64.59 6.13
N ALA A 44 -0.25 64.08 5.49
CA ALA A 44 1.06 64.74 5.43
C ALA A 44 0.95 66.09 4.62
N VAL A 45 0.26 66.05 3.47
CA VAL A 45 0.02 67.23 2.67
C VAL A 45 -0.84 68.27 3.46
N LEU A 46 -1.87 67.81 4.19
CA LEU A 46 -2.66 68.69 5.04
C LEU A 46 -1.82 69.32 6.19
N ASP A 47 -0.89 68.58 6.83
CA ASP A 47 -0.03 69.14 7.86
C ASP A 47 0.95 70.20 7.31
N ASP A 48 1.48 69.97 6.10
CA ASP A 48 2.35 70.94 5.44
C ASP A 48 1.59 72.24 5.10
N ASN A 49 0.31 72.11 4.70
CA ASN A 49 -0.54 73.28 4.44
C ASN A 49 -0.92 74.02 5.73
N VAL A 50 -1.13 73.29 6.86
CA VAL A 50 -1.31 73.94 8.19
C VAL A 50 -0.07 74.70 8.59
N ARG A 51 1.13 74.15 8.36
CA ARG A 51 2.40 74.85 8.62
C ARG A 51 2.54 76.10 7.76
N LEU A 52 2.15 76.06 6.48
CA LEU A 52 2.11 77.21 5.59
C LEU A 52 1.16 78.31 6.12
N VAL A 53 -0.10 77.94 6.51
CA VAL A 53 -1.05 78.87 7.10
C VAL A 53 -0.49 79.54 8.38
N ARG A 54 0.13 78.75 9.26
CA ARG A 54 0.82 79.25 10.47
C ARG A 54 1.93 80.26 10.17
N LYS A 55 2.77 79.97 9.19
CA LYS A 55 3.85 80.80 8.75
C LYS A 55 3.33 82.13 8.21
N ILE A 56 2.35 82.08 7.30
CA ILE A 56 1.73 83.27 6.74
C ILE A 56 1.05 84.13 7.81
N ALA A 57 0.43 83.51 8.80
CA ALA A 57 -0.20 84.24 9.91
C ALA A 57 0.79 84.94 10.80
N ALA A 58 2.02 84.40 10.99
CA ALA A 58 3.10 84.96 11.79
C ALA A 58 3.86 86.11 11.11
N GLU A 59 3.91 86.16 9.80
CA GLU A 59 4.79 87.07 9.04
C GLU A 59 4.21 88.48 8.75
N GLY A 60 3.04 88.83 9.21
CA GLY A 60 2.50 90.16 8.93
C GLY A 60 1.20 90.51 9.66
N PRO A 61 0.65 91.68 9.40
CA PRO A 61 -0.51 92.23 10.09
C PRO A 61 -1.75 91.38 9.84
N MET A 62 -2.60 91.20 10.88
CA MET A 62 -3.84 90.40 10.79
C MET A 62 -4.86 90.99 9.78
N ALA A 63 -4.86 92.31 9.56
CA ALA A 63 -5.77 92.93 8.59
C ALA A 63 -5.52 92.50 7.14
N SER A 64 -4.32 92.09 6.77
CA SER A 64 -3.98 91.60 5.45
C SER A 64 -3.93 90.05 5.36
N LEU A 65 -4.13 89.36 6.47
CA LEU A 65 -4.08 87.87 6.51
C LEU A 65 -5.04 87.21 5.50
N PRO A 66 -6.29 87.64 5.34
CA PRO A 66 -7.21 87.03 4.35
C PRO A 66 -6.66 87.10 2.92
N GLN A 67 -6.11 88.24 2.54
CA GLN A 67 -5.57 88.43 1.20
C GLN A 67 -4.33 87.58 0.95
N ARG A 68 -3.39 87.52 1.92
CA ARG A 68 -2.17 86.72 1.85
C ARG A 68 -2.47 85.20 1.80
N LEU A 69 -3.40 84.73 2.62
CA LEU A 69 -3.86 83.38 2.58
C LEU A 69 -4.55 83.04 1.24
N GLY A 70 -5.39 83.97 0.72
CA GLY A 70 -6.01 83.81 -0.58
C GLY A 70 -5.02 83.59 -1.69
N GLN A 71 -4.00 84.49 -1.76
CA GLN A 71 -2.93 84.36 -2.76
C GLN A 71 -2.09 83.10 -2.63
N ALA A 72 -1.79 82.68 -1.42
CA ALA A 72 -0.96 81.47 -1.18
C ALA A 72 -1.70 80.18 -1.48
N LEU A 73 -2.97 80.11 -1.14
CA LEU A 73 -3.80 78.90 -1.28
C LEU A 73 -4.50 78.76 -2.63
N GLU A 74 -4.64 79.85 -3.40
CA GLU A 74 -5.25 79.88 -4.73
C GLU A 74 -4.54 78.92 -5.74
N HIS A 75 -3.29 78.62 -5.53
CA HIS A 75 -2.50 77.74 -6.37
C HIS A 75 -2.51 76.25 -5.97
N HIS A 76 -3.29 75.89 -4.95
CA HIS A 76 -3.50 74.49 -4.50
C HIS A 76 -4.88 73.97 -4.87
N PRO A 77 -5.11 73.44 -6.08
CA PRO A 77 -6.40 72.94 -6.51
C PRO A 77 -6.87 71.76 -5.63
N GLY A 78 -8.14 71.78 -5.22
CA GLY A 78 -8.72 70.76 -4.34
C GLY A 78 -8.44 70.95 -2.86
N PHE A 79 -7.65 71.95 -2.48
CA PHE A 79 -7.42 72.31 -1.08
C PHE A 79 -8.38 73.37 -0.62
N VAL A 80 -8.97 73.21 0.58
CA VAL A 80 -9.90 74.13 1.22
C VAL A 80 -9.41 74.44 2.62
N ALA A 81 -9.51 75.71 3.05
CA ALA A 81 -9.10 76.14 4.37
C ALA A 81 -10.05 77.17 4.98
N GLU A 82 -10.30 77.04 6.26
CA GLU A 82 -10.98 78.03 7.09
C GLU A 82 -10.14 78.36 8.31
N VAL A 83 -10.00 79.64 8.57
CA VAL A 83 -9.27 80.17 9.75
C VAL A 83 -10.22 81.05 10.54
N ARG A 84 -10.32 80.79 11.85
CA ARG A 84 -11.14 81.53 12.81
C ARG A 84 -10.25 82.07 13.94
N ASN A 85 -10.65 83.21 14.47
CA ASN A 85 -9.99 83.76 15.66
C ASN A 85 -10.47 83.08 16.96
N ALA A 86 -9.91 83.45 18.12
CA ALA A 86 -10.29 82.93 19.41
C ALA A 86 -11.81 83.13 19.74
N ASP A 87 -12.39 84.21 19.23
CA ASP A 87 -13.82 84.54 19.41
C ASP A 87 -14.76 83.76 18.45
N GLY A 88 -14.22 82.87 17.63
CA GLY A 88 -14.95 82.08 16.63
C GLY A 88 -15.31 82.84 15.35
N GLN A 89 -14.87 84.10 15.20
CA GLN A 89 -15.12 84.85 13.96
C GLN A 89 -14.23 84.36 12.83
N ARG A 90 -14.81 84.24 11.62
CA ARG A 90 -14.14 83.76 10.43
C ARG A 90 -13.19 84.85 9.92
N VAL A 91 -11.91 84.54 9.95
CA VAL A 91 -10.83 85.39 9.43
C VAL A 91 -10.62 85.15 7.95
N TYR A 92 -10.62 83.86 7.56
CA TYR A 92 -10.45 83.43 6.16
C TYR A 92 -11.32 82.21 5.89
N ALA A 93 -11.82 82.07 4.69
CA ALA A 93 -12.38 80.80 4.18
C ALA A 93 -12.19 80.77 2.67
N THR A 94 -11.88 79.59 2.12
CA THR A 94 -11.83 79.35 0.68
C THR A 94 -13.16 79.73 0.07
N HIS A 95 -13.10 80.57 -0.98
CA HIS A 95 -14.28 81.15 -1.60
C HIS A 95 -15.20 80.06 -2.20
N GLY A 96 -16.50 80.17 -1.95
CA GLY A 96 -17.52 79.29 -2.49
C GLY A 96 -17.58 77.87 -1.81
N PHE A 97 -16.83 77.64 -0.73
CA PHE A 97 -16.88 76.38 0.00
C PHE A 97 -17.61 76.51 1.35
N ASP A 98 -18.56 75.59 1.59
CA ASP A 98 -19.30 75.54 2.85
C ASP A 98 -18.58 74.68 3.88
N PHE A 99 -18.04 75.28 4.95
CA PHE A 99 -17.36 74.61 6.03
C PHE A 99 -18.28 74.08 7.14
N GLY A 100 -19.59 74.24 7.06
CA GLY A 100 -20.55 73.77 8.06
C GLY A 100 -20.44 72.27 8.34
N PRO A 101 -20.48 71.41 7.30
CA PRO A 101 -20.31 69.97 7.48
C PRO A 101 -18.94 69.59 8.06
N ALA A 102 -17.86 70.20 7.54
CA ALA A 102 -16.51 69.96 8.03
C ALA A 102 -16.34 70.29 9.53
N GLN A 103 -16.90 71.44 9.96
CA GLN A 103 -16.82 71.85 11.33
C GLN A 103 -17.65 70.98 12.28
N ALA A 104 -18.81 70.53 11.87
CA ALA A 104 -19.62 69.62 12.67
C ALA A 104 -18.87 68.34 12.96
N VAL A 105 -18.23 67.75 11.93
CA VAL A 105 -17.39 66.52 12.09
C VAL A 105 -16.13 66.81 12.88
N ALA A 106 -15.40 67.95 12.60
CA ALA A 106 -14.20 68.33 13.31
C ALA A 106 -14.46 68.55 14.82
N THR A 107 -15.62 69.12 15.19
CA THR A 107 -16.00 69.32 16.58
C THR A 107 -16.36 68.00 17.30
N ALA A 108 -16.95 67.04 16.59
CA ALA A 108 -17.27 65.74 17.11
C ALA A 108 -16.12 64.76 17.15
N ALA A 109 -15.07 65.00 16.35
CA ALA A 109 -13.91 64.12 16.24
C ALA A 109 -13.01 64.19 17.50
N GLN A 110 -12.63 63.04 18.01
CA GLN A 110 -11.65 62.92 19.13
C GLN A 110 -10.20 63.15 18.70
N ARG A 111 -9.93 63.12 17.40
CA ARG A 111 -8.57 63.33 16.82
C ARG A 111 -8.57 64.61 15.95
N ASP A 112 -7.42 65.13 15.74
CA ASP A 112 -7.25 66.33 14.88
C ASP A 112 -7.51 66.00 13.39
N THR A 113 -7.37 64.69 13.00
CA THR A 113 -7.66 64.20 11.66
C THR A 113 -9.09 63.72 11.56
N PHE A 114 -9.81 64.04 10.51
CA PHE A 114 -11.19 63.61 10.27
C PHE A 114 -11.46 63.51 8.76
N ALA A 115 -12.55 62.87 8.39
CA ALA A 115 -13.02 62.76 7.03
C ALA A 115 -14.52 63.05 6.97
N TRP A 116 -15.00 63.67 5.89
CA TRP A 116 -16.40 63.97 5.68
C TRP A 116 -16.76 63.87 4.21
N GLU A 117 -18.04 63.78 3.92
CA GLU A 117 -18.58 63.82 2.55
C GLU A 117 -19.45 65.07 2.38
N GLN A 118 -19.31 65.74 1.25
CA GLN A 118 -20.07 66.93 0.93
C GLN A 118 -20.36 66.97 -0.57
N SER A 119 -21.64 67.12 -0.95
CA SER A 119 -22.07 67.19 -2.35
C SER A 119 -21.59 65.95 -3.19
N GLY A 120 -21.50 64.76 -2.58
CA GLY A 120 -21.05 63.54 -3.24
C GLY A 120 -19.53 63.44 -3.44
N GLN A 121 -18.75 64.37 -2.85
CA GLN A 121 -17.30 64.33 -2.82
C GLN A 121 -16.80 64.03 -1.42
N ALA A 122 -15.81 63.14 -1.32
CA ALA A 122 -15.20 62.79 -0.05
C ALA A 122 -13.95 63.69 0.18
N TYR A 123 -13.83 64.15 1.42
CA TYR A 123 -12.78 65.02 1.87
C TYR A 123 -12.06 64.42 3.08
N ARG A 124 -10.73 64.64 3.18
CA ARG A 124 -9.97 64.45 4.41
C ARG A 124 -9.62 65.81 5.00
N GLY A 125 -9.71 65.96 6.31
CA GLY A 125 -9.46 67.21 7.02
C GLY A 125 -8.53 67.09 8.18
N LEU A 126 -7.87 68.18 8.48
CA LEU A 126 -6.98 68.34 9.64
C LEU A 126 -7.39 69.62 10.39
N ARG A 127 -7.61 69.46 11.69
CA ARG A 127 -7.82 70.58 12.62
C ARG A 127 -6.53 70.92 13.35
N ALA A 128 -6.20 72.20 13.43
CA ALA A 128 -5.07 72.69 14.17
C ALA A 128 -5.34 74.00 14.91
N VAL A 129 -4.61 74.28 15.92
CA VAL A 129 -4.60 75.55 16.63
C VAL A 129 -3.22 76.16 16.50
N ALA A 130 -3.16 77.42 16.10
CA ALA A 130 -1.92 78.18 15.98
C ALA A 130 -1.93 79.38 16.94
N GLN A 131 -0.91 79.56 17.75
CA GLN A 131 -0.68 80.76 18.54
C GLN A 131 0.07 81.81 17.72
N VAL A 132 -0.51 82.94 17.50
CA VAL A 132 0.09 84.01 16.68
C VAL A 132 0.34 85.25 17.56
N PRO A 133 1.57 85.77 17.61
CA PRO A 133 1.89 86.92 18.38
C PRO A 133 1.00 88.14 17.96
N GLY A 134 0.28 88.72 18.93
CA GLY A 134 -0.61 89.84 18.67
C GLY A 134 -2.02 89.51 18.15
N ALA A 135 -2.32 88.26 17.84
CA ALA A 135 -3.61 87.83 17.33
C ALA A 135 -4.26 86.73 18.20
N GLY A 136 -3.57 86.16 19.16
CA GLY A 136 -4.08 85.06 19.99
C GLY A 136 -4.13 83.70 19.30
N ALA A 137 -5.06 82.84 19.72
CA ALA A 137 -5.27 81.53 19.12
C ALA A 137 -6.04 81.63 17.80
N LEU A 138 -5.53 81.03 16.76
CA LEU A 138 -6.22 80.80 15.47
C LEU A 138 -6.65 79.35 15.36
N HIS A 139 -7.90 79.11 15.12
CA HIS A 139 -8.43 77.77 14.81
C HIS A 139 -8.41 77.55 13.30
N ILE A 140 -7.66 76.61 12.87
CA ILE A 140 -7.42 76.29 11.45
C ILE A 140 -8.10 74.96 11.18
N VAL A 141 -8.94 74.93 10.17
CA VAL A 141 -9.51 73.70 9.57
C VAL A 141 -9.08 73.67 8.11
N VAL A 142 -8.33 72.66 7.74
CA VAL A 142 -7.95 72.42 6.36
C VAL A 142 -8.57 71.16 5.82
N GLY A 143 -8.84 71.11 4.55
CA GLY A 143 -9.39 69.93 3.90
C GLY A 143 -8.85 69.75 2.49
N MET A 144 -8.86 68.54 2.02
CA MET A 144 -8.44 68.15 0.68
C MET A 144 -9.44 67.21 0.06
N ASP A 145 -9.81 67.45 -1.21
CA ASP A 145 -10.64 66.52 -2.00
C ASP A 145 -9.90 65.23 -2.31
N THR A 146 -10.50 64.12 -2.00
CA THR A 146 -9.96 62.80 -2.27
C THR A 146 -10.45 62.19 -3.59
N ALA A 147 -11.15 62.95 -4.46
CA ALA A 147 -11.74 62.42 -5.69
C ALA A 147 -10.73 61.79 -6.63
N LEU A 148 -9.52 62.36 -6.74
CA LEU A 148 -8.44 61.82 -7.56
C LEU A 148 -8.01 60.41 -7.07
N HIS A 149 -7.80 60.27 -5.76
CA HIS A 149 -7.48 58.98 -5.15
C HIS A 149 -8.65 57.99 -5.23
N ALA A 150 -9.88 58.46 -5.07
CA ALA A 150 -11.07 57.63 -5.20
C ALA A 150 -11.22 57.02 -6.60
N HIS A 151 -10.99 57.83 -7.64
CA HIS A 151 -10.99 57.30 -9.03
C HIS A 151 -9.87 56.30 -9.29
N PHE A 152 -8.68 56.56 -8.79
CA PHE A 152 -7.53 55.62 -8.88
C PHE A 152 -7.88 54.28 -8.14
N MET A 153 -8.36 54.41 -6.92
CA MET A 153 -8.73 53.21 -6.11
C MET A 153 -9.86 52.40 -6.76
N GLN A 154 -10.82 53.05 -7.43
CA GLN A 154 -11.83 52.34 -8.18
C GLN A 154 -11.25 51.56 -9.38
N ALA A 155 -10.38 52.20 -10.17
CA ALA A 155 -9.70 51.54 -11.28
C ALA A 155 -8.80 50.41 -10.80
N PHE A 156 -8.02 50.65 -9.72
CA PHE A 156 -7.17 49.67 -9.09
C PHE A 156 -7.94 48.44 -8.60
N ARG A 157 -9.08 48.66 -7.92
CA ARG A 157 -9.94 47.56 -7.44
C ARG A 157 -10.50 46.71 -8.59
N LYS A 158 -10.90 47.31 -9.71
CA LYS A 158 -11.37 46.57 -10.90
C LYS A 158 -10.22 45.73 -11.50
N SER A 159 -9.03 46.31 -11.63
CA SER A 159 -7.85 45.62 -12.14
C SER A 159 -7.42 44.48 -11.22
N LEU A 160 -7.38 44.73 -9.90
CA LEU A 160 -7.03 43.73 -8.90
C LEU A 160 -8.02 42.53 -8.92
N ALA A 161 -9.34 42.83 -8.99
CA ALA A 161 -10.37 41.78 -9.08
C ALA A 161 -10.21 40.95 -10.36
N PHE A 162 -9.94 41.60 -11.49
CA PHE A 162 -9.73 40.92 -12.77
C PHE A 162 -8.50 39.98 -12.73
N TYR A 163 -7.35 40.48 -12.29
CA TYR A 163 -6.13 39.67 -12.22
C TYR A 163 -6.22 38.55 -11.17
N THR A 164 -6.89 38.81 -10.05
CA THR A 164 -7.15 37.77 -9.03
C THR A 164 -8.04 36.66 -9.59
N ALA A 165 -9.13 37.03 -10.32
CA ALA A 165 -9.98 36.04 -10.97
C ALA A 165 -9.23 35.22 -12.03
N LEU A 166 -8.40 35.90 -12.85
CA LEU A 166 -7.59 35.25 -13.88
C LEU A 166 -6.57 34.27 -13.24
N ALA A 167 -5.88 34.70 -12.19
CA ALA A 167 -4.92 33.88 -11.45
C ALA A 167 -5.61 32.66 -10.79
N ALA A 168 -6.80 32.85 -10.22
CA ALA A 168 -7.58 31.74 -9.65
C ALA A 168 -7.99 30.71 -10.71
N LEU A 169 -8.43 31.19 -11.90
CA LEU A 169 -8.76 30.32 -13.03
C LEU A 169 -7.54 29.53 -13.51
N ALA A 170 -6.42 30.22 -13.73
CA ALA A 170 -5.15 29.60 -14.15
C ALA A 170 -4.68 28.55 -13.13
N SER A 171 -4.74 28.87 -11.85
CA SER A 171 -4.41 27.95 -10.74
C SER A 171 -5.33 26.70 -10.75
N GLY A 172 -6.60 26.88 -10.97
CA GLY A 172 -7.57 25.79 -11.08
C GLY A 172 -7.28 24.85 -12.25
N LEU A 173 -6.97 25.41 -13.42
CA LEU A 173 -6.62 24.65 -14.62
C LEU A 173 -5.29 23.88 -14.44
N LEU A 174 -4.26 24.52 -13.89
CA LEU A 174 -2.97 23.89 -13.60
C LEU A 174 -3.12 22.77 -12.56
N GLY A 175 -3.89 23.01 -11.50
CA GLY A 175 -4.20 22.00 -10.48
C GLY A 175 -4.94 20.79 -11.06
N TRP A 176 -5.92 21.02 -11.91
CA TRP A 176 -6.62 19.96 -12.62
C TRP A 176 -5.67 19.14 -13.51
N TRP A 177 -4.85 19.81 -14.30
CA TRP A 177 -3.87 19.16 -15.19
C TRP A 177 -2.87 18.34 -14.40
N ALA A 178 -2.27 18.91 -13.33
CA ALA A 178 -1.33 18.24 -12.46
C ALA A 178 -1.94 17.00 -11.78
N ALA A 179 -3.14 17.13 -11.20
CA ALA A 179 -3.84 16.01 -10.58
C ALA A 179 -4.19 14.91 -11.58
N ARG A 180 -4.62 15.27 -12.80
CA ARG A 180 -4.94 14.31 -13.85
C ARG A 180 -3.68 13.56 -14.32
N ARG A 181 -2.56 14.25 -14.51
CA ARG A 181 -1.30 13.66 -14.95
C ARG A 181 -0.64 12.84 -13.84
N GLY A 182 -0.61 13.33 -12.60
CA GLY A 182 -0.03 12.62 -11.47
C GLY A 182 -0.77 11.32 -11.10
N LEU A 183 -2.10 11.28 -11.31
CA LEU A 183 -2.90 10.07 -11.04
C LEU A 183 -3.08 9.15 -12.25
N ALA A 184 -2.52 9.47 -13.42
CA ALA A 184 -2.61 8.62 -14.62
C ALA A 184 -1.98 7.22 -14.40
N PRO A 185 -0.80 7.07 -13.79
CA PRO A 185 -0.20 5.76 -13.52
C PRO A 185 -1.09 4.86 -12.66
N LEU A 186 -1.73 5.42 -11.61
CA LEU A 186 -2.64 4.67 -10.75
C LEU A 186 -3.85 4.10 -11.53
N ARG A 187 -4.38 4.87 -12.48
CA ARG A 187 -5.48 4.41 -13.35
C ARG A 187 -5.02 3.26 -14.25
N THR A 188 -3.81 3.35 -14.78
CA THR A 188 -3.21 2.30 -15.61
C THR A 188 -3.01 1.02 -14.81
N MET A 189 -2.49 1.11 -13.59
CA MET A 189 -2.34 -0.04 -12.69
C MET A 189 -3.70 -0.66 -12.34
N ALA A 190 -4.69 0.17 -12.00
CA ALA A 190 -6.04 -0.31 -11.70
C ALA A 190 -6.72 -0.97 -12.90
N SER A 191 -6.49 -0.47 -14.13
CA SER A 191 -7.01 -1.11 -15.35
C SER A 191 -6.33 -2.45 -15.63
N ARG A 192 -5.01 -2.53 -15.51
CA ARG A 192 -4.26 -3.79 -15.65
C ARG A 192 -4.68 -4.82 -14.61
N ALA A 193 -4.82 -4.42 -13.33
CA ALA A 193 -5.27 -5.31 -12.29
C ALA A 193 -6.67 -5.92 -12.56
N ARG A 194 -7.54 -5.21 -13.27
CA ARG A 194 -8.87 -5.71 -13.68
C ARG A 194 -8.82 -6.70 -14.84
N THR A 195 -7.77 -6.67 -15.65
CA THR A 195 -7.59 -7.58 -16.79
C THR A 195 -6.82 -8.84 -16.42
N VAL A 196 -6.26 -8.91 -15.23
CA VAL A 196 -5.59 -10.11 -14.70
C VAL A 196 -6.62 -11.23 -14.57
N THR A 197 -6.35 -12.33 -15.25
CA THR A 197 -7.11 -13.59 -15.19
C THR A 197 -6.13 -14.74 -15.02
N ALA A 198 -6.61 -15.94 -14.70
CA ALA A 198 -5.77 -17.14 -14.57
C ALA A 198 -4.90 -17.43 -15.81
N HIS A 199 -5.32 -16.96 -16.99
CA HIS A 199 -4.58 -17.11 -18.26
C HIS A 199 -3.66 -15.93 -18.60
N LYS A 200 -3.65 -14.86 -17.77
CA LYS A 200 -2.86 -13.63 -17.97
C LYS A 200 -2.19 -13.19 -16.68
N LEU A 201 -1.59 -14.15 -15.99
CA LEU A 201 -0.81 -13.90 -14.76
C LEU A 201 0.63 -13.46 -15.04
N ASP A 202 1.06 -13.50 -16.32
CA ASP A 202 2.38 -13.08 -16.78
C ASP A 202 2.52 -11.56 -16.95
N GLU A 203 1.40 -10.84 -17.07
CA GLU A 203 1.41 -9.38 -17.15
C GLU A 203 1.94 -8.76 -15.85
N ARG A 204 2.90 -7.84 -15.97
CA ARG A 204 3.49 -7.14 -14.81
C ARG A 204 3.10 -5.67 -14.78
N MET A 205 2.97 -5.13 -13.56
CA MET A 205 2.79 -3.70 -13.34
C MET A 205 4.10 -2.96 -13.69
N PRO A 206 4.03 -1.78 -14.33
CA PRO A 206 5.21 -0.99 -14.64
C PRO A 206 5.81 -0.43 -13.34
N VAL A 207 7.08 -0.70 -13.08
CA VAL A 207 7.79 -0.21 -11.90
C VAL A 207 8.63 1.02 -12.26
N GLU A 208 9.25 1.04 -13.45
CA GLU A 208 10.18 2.10 -13.87
C GLU A 208 9.48 3.39 -14.36
N ALA A 209 8.22 3.28 -14.81
CA ALA A 209 7.48 4.39 -15.42
C ALA A 209 6.47 5.04 -14.44
N VAL A 210 6.63 4.84 -13.14
CA VAL A 210 5.72 5.36 -12.11
C VAL A 210 6.50 6.18 -11.08
N PRO A 211 5.84 7.13 -10.39
CA PRO A 211 6.43 7.82 -9.24
C PRO A 211 6.95 6.85 -8.16
N VAL A 212 7.98 7.27 -7.41
CA VAL A 212 8.65 6.44 -6.40
C VAL A 212 7.65 5.88 -5.37
N GLU A 213 6.67 6.67 -4.98
CA GLU A 213 5.62 6.27 -4.02
C GLU A 213 4.71 5.16 -4.55
N MET A 214 4.65 4.99 -5.87
CA MET A 214 3.87 3.93 -6.53
C MET A 214 4.72 2.72 -6.94
N ALA A 215 6.03 2.87 -7.00
CA ALA A 215 6.95 1.79 -7.39
C ALA A 215 6.91 0.63 -6.40
N ASP A 216 6.86 0.93 -5.11
CA ASP A 216 6.75 -0.08 -4.04
C ASP A 216 5.44 -0.86 -4.11
N LEU A 217 4.31 -0.16 -4.35
CA LEU A 217 3.02 -0.80 -4.59
C LEU A 217 3.04 -1.69 -5.84
N ALA A 218 3.67 -1.24 -6.94
CA ALA A 218 3.81 -2.01 -8.16
C ALA A 218 4.65 -3.27 -7.93
N ALA A 219 5.76 -3.15 -7.20
CA ALA A 219 6.62 -4.28 -6.83
C ALA A 219 5.88 -5.31 -5.96
N THR A 220 5.14 -4.85 -4.95
CA THR A 220 4.32 -5.71 -4.08
C THR A 220 3.25 -6.46 -4.87
N LEU A 221 2.54 -5.78 -5.78
CA LEU A 221 1.57 -6.41 -6.68
C LEU A 221 2.22 -7.44 -7.60
N ASN A 222 3.38 -7.13 -8.17
CA ASN A 222 4.13 -8.06 -9.01
C ASN A 222 4.57 -9.32 -8.24
N ALA A 223 5.02 -9.16 -6.99
CA ALA A 223 5.36 -10.28 -6.12
C ALA A 223 4.14 -11.16 -5.81
N MET A 224 2.97 -10.55 -5.58
CA MET A 224 1.70 -11.28 -5.39
C MET A 224 1.30 -12.04 -6.67
N LEU A 225 1.40 -11.39 -7.85
CA LEU A 225 1.10 -12.04 -9.13
C LEU A 225 2.04 -13.21 -9.42
N ALA A 226 3.33 -13.08 -9.08
CA ALA A 226 4.30 -14.17 -9.23
C ALA A 226 3.92 -15.40 -8.38
N ARG A 227 3.53 -15.17 -7.10
CA ARG A 227 3.06 -16.24 -6.22
C ARG A 227 1.81 -16.92 -6.76
N LEU A 228 0.81 -16.13 -7.18
CA LEU A 228 -0.42 -16.67 -7.77
C LEU A 228 -0.14 -17.46 -9.04
N GLN A 229 0.80 -17.03 -9.88
CA GLN A 229 1.20 -17.73 -11.09
C GLN A 229 1.85 -19.09 -10.76
N ASP A 230 2.72 -19.13 -9.76
CA ASP A 230 3.35 -20.37 -9.30
C ASP A 230 2.33 -21.34 -8.70
N ASP A 231 1.41 -20.85 -7.87
CA ASP A 231 0.35 -21.66 -7.27
C ASP A 231 -0.60 -22.24 -8.34
N PHE A 232 -0.98 -21.43 -9.33
CA PHE A 232 -1.83 -21.87 -10.44
C PHE A 232 -1.14 -22.90 -11.33
N ARG A 233 0.17 -22.70 -11.60
CA ARG A 233 0.98 -23.67 -12.36
C ARG A 233 1.03 -25.01 -11.62
N ARG A 234 1.34 -25.03 -10.32
CA ARG A 234 1.36 -26.24 -9.48
C ARG A 234 0.01 -26.95 -9.49
N LEU A 235 -1.11 -26.20 -9.37
CA LEU A 235 -2.44 -26.77 -9.44
C LEU A 235 -2.75 -27.40 -10.79
N SER A 236 -2.33 -26.74 -11.88
CA SER A 236 -2.53 -27.27 -13.24
C SER A 236 -1.71 -28.54 -13.48
N GLU A 237 -0.44 -28.55 -13.08
CA GLU A 237 0.43 -29.73 -13.13
C GLU A 237 -0.19 -30.89 -12.33
N PHE A 238 -0.60 -30.63 -11.08
CA PHE A 238 -1.26 -31.60 -10.23
C PHE A 238 -2.54 -32.20 -10.86
N SER A 239 -3.38 -31.35 -11.47
CA SER A 239 -4.61 -31.81 -12.12
C SER A 239 -4.33 -32.66 -13.37
N SER A 240 -3.29 -32.31 -14.12
CA SER A 240 -2.84 -33.06 -15.28
C SER A 240 -2.32 -34.46 -14.88
N ASP A 241 -1.45 -34.49 -13.88
CA ASP A 241 -0.86 -35.73 -13.37
C ASP A 241 -1.95 -36.68 -12.81
N LEU A 242 -2.90 -36.11 -12.03
CA LEU A 242 -4.07 -36.84 -11.53
C LEU A 242 -4.85 -37.49 -12.68
N ALA A 243 -5.15 -36.69 -13.72
CA ALA A 243 -5.95 -37.20 -14.85
C ALA A 243 -5.22 -38.32 -15.60
N HIS A 244 -3.91 -38.23 -15.75
CA HIS A 244 -3.12 -39.26 -16.39
C HIS A 244 -3.04 -40.55 -15.58
N GLU A 245 -2.77 -40.44 -14.27
CA GLU A 245 -2.61 -41.60 -13.39
C GLU A 245 -3.92 -42.30 -13.06
N LEU A 246 -5.05 -41.62 -13.15
CA LEU A 246 -6.40 -42.24 -13.00
C LEU A 246 -6.86 -42.87 -14.32
N ARG A 247 -6.52 -42.32 -15.49
CA ARG A 247 -7.03 -42.84 -16.79
C ARG A 247 -6.55 -44.26 -17.04
N THR A 248 -5.28 -44.56 -16.77
CA THR A 248 -4.66 -45.87 -17.08
C THR A 248 -5.39 -47.04 -16.32
N PRO A 249 -5.52 -47.01 -14.97
CA PRO A 249 -6.18 -48.09 -14.25
C PRO A 249 -7.67 -48.20 -14.58
N ILE A 250 -8.36 -47.04 -14.80
CA ILE A 250 -9.78 -47.06 -15.21
C ILE A 250 -9.93 -47.75 -16.57
N THR A 251 -9.06 -47.41 -17.54
CA THR A 251 -9.07 -48.05 -18.87
C THR A 251 -8.80 -49.55 -18.76
N ASN A 252 -7.85 -49.96 -17.91
CA ASN A 252 -7.55 -51.39 -17.69
C ASN A 252 -8.75 -52.14 -17.08
N LEU A 253 -9.40 -51.57 -16.04
CA LEU A 253 -10.60 -52.09 -15.45
C LEU A 253 -11.74 -52.30 -16.48
N MET A 254 -11.96 -51.27 -17.30
CA MET A 254 -12.97 -51.32 -18.36
C MET A 254 -12.62 -52.42 -19.36
N THR A 255 -11.37 -52.45 -19.86
CA THR A 255 -10.94 -53.45 -20.86
C THR A 255 -11.04 -54.87 -20.33
N GLN A 256 -10.58 -55.13 -19.08
CA GLN A 256 -10.71 -56.46 -18.45
C GLN A 256 -12.18 -56.91 -18.32
N THR A 257 -13.03 -55.96 -17.90
CA THR A 257 -14.48 -56.21 -17.76
C THR A 257 -15.12 -56.50 -19.11
N ASP A 258 -14.83 -55.69 -20.14
CA ASP A 258 -15.36 -55.87 -21.48
C ASP A 258 -14.91 -57.21 -22.12
N VAL A 259 -13.64 -57.58 -21.95
CA VAL A 259 -13.09 -58.85 -22.43
C VAL A 259 -13.77 -60.05 -21.79
N VAL A 260 -14.05 -59.98 -20.47
CA VAL A 260 -14.72 -61.08 -19.79
C VAL A 260 -16.20 -61.16 -20.16
N LEU A 261 -16.85 -60.02 -20.40
CA LEU A 261 -18.25 -59.96 -20.80
C LEU A 261 -18.50 -60.31 -22.29
N SER A 262 -17.45 -60.20 -23.13
CA SER A 262 -17.58 -60.45 -24.57
C SER A 262 -17.92 -61.91 -24.94
N GLN A 263 -17.62 -62.85 -24.07
CA GLN A 263 -17.92 -64.27 -24.25
C GLN A 263 -18.28 -64.94 -22.92
N PRO A 264 -19.17 -65.97 -22.91
CA PRO A 264 -19.39 -66.75 -21.69
C PRO A 264 -18.09 -67.39 -21.19
N ARG A 265 -17.81 -67.23 -19.90
CA ARG A 265 -16.65 -67.79 -19.18
C ARG A 265 -17.12 -68.65 -18.04
N ASP A 266 -16.23 -69.44 -17.47
CA ASP A 266 -16.49 -70.19 -16.27
C ASP A 266 -16.55 -69.29 -15.03
N ALA A 267 -17.16 -69.77 -13.93
CA ALA A 267 -17.28 -68.97 -12.70
C ALA A 267 -15.94 -68.66 -12.06
N ALA A 268 -14.92 -69.48 -12.29
CA ALA A 268 -13.58 -69.27 -11.75
C ALA A 268 -12.95 -68.03 -12.44
N LYS A 269 -13.09 -67.87 -13.76
CA LYS A 269 -12.56 -66.73 -14.52
C LYS A 269 -13.26 -65.42 -14.17
N TYR A 270 -14.57 -65.47 -13.95
CA TYR A 270 -15.30 -64.29 -13.47
C TYR A 270 -14.79 -63.85 -12.08
N ARG A 271 -14.57 -64.82 -11.15
CA ARG A 271 -14.03 -64.52 -9.83
C ARG A 271 -12.62 -63.93 -9.89
N GLU A 272 -11.76 -64.48 -10.71
CA GLU A 272 -10.39 -63.99 -10.93
C GLU A 272 -10.39 -62.50 -11.37
N VAL A 273 -11.18 -62.18 -12.39
CA VAL A 273 -11.25 -60.81 -12.92
C VAL A 273 -11.93 -59.88 -11.90
N LEU A 274 -12.98 -60.32 -11.20
CA LEU A 274 -13.58 -59.49 -10.13
C LEU A 274 -12.63 -59.27 -8.97
N ALA A 275 -11.80 -60.26 -8.59
CA ALA A 275 -10.76 -60.07 -7.58
C ALA A 275 -9.70 -59.08 -8.02
N SER A 276 -9.18 -59.23 -9.25
CA SER A 276 -8.24 -58.29 -9.86
C SER A 276 -8.79 -56.85 -9.94
N ASN A 277 -10.06 -56.72 -10.37
CA ASN A 277 -10.73 -55.42 -10.41
C ASN A 277 -10.90 -54.80 -9.00
N ALA A 278 -11.22 -55.62 -7.98
CA ALA A 278 -11.35 -55.15 -6.61
C ALA A 278 -9.99 -54.65 -6.05
N GLU A 279 -8.90 -55.33 -6.35
CA GLU A 279 -7.55 -54.89 -5.99
C GLU A 279 -7.18 -53.54 -6.66
N GLU A 280 -7.46 -53.38 -7.95
CA GLU A 280 -7.20 -52.14 -8.67
C GLU A 280 -8.08 -50.97 -8.18
N LEU A 281 -9.35 -51.23 -7.84
CA LEU A 281 -10.21 -50.22 -7.20
C LEU A 281 -9.67 -49.78 -5.82
N GLN A 282 -9.18 -50.72 -5.00
CA GLN A 282 -8.53 -50.40 -3.71
C GLN A 282 -7.25 -49.57 -3.92
N ARG A 283 -6.48 -49.89 -4.95
CA ARG A 283 -5.30 -49.10 -5.33
C ARG A 283 -5.67 -47.68 -5.73
N LEU A 284 -6.74 -47.50 -6.54
CA LEU A 284 -7.27 -46.18 -6.90
C LEU A 284 -7.74 -45.40 -5.65
N ALA A 285 -8.46 -46.06 -4.74
CA ALA A 285 -8.92 -45.43 -3.50
C ALA A 285 -7.73 -44.93 -2.64
N ARG A 286 -6.66 -45.75 -2.50
CA ARG A 286 -5.43 -45.33 -1.82
C ARG A 286 -4.79 -44.15 -2.53
N MET A 287 -4.66 -44.18 -3.87
CA MET A 287 -4.09 -43.08 -4.65
C MET A 287 -4.82 -41.77 -4.44
N VAL A 288 -6.18 -41.78 -4.48
CA VAL A 288 -6.99 -40.59 -4.22
C VAL A 288 -6.76 -40.06 -2.79
N SER A 289 -6.73 -40.95 -1.80
CA SER A 289 -6.47 -40.59 -0.40
C SER A 289 -5.09 -39.97 -0.22
N ASP A 290 -4.07 -40.53 -0.87
CA ASP A 290 -2.71 -40.05 -0.87
C ASP A 290 -2.58 -38.65 -1.50
N MET A 291 -3.28 -38.42 -2.61
CA MET A 291 -3.34 -37.12 -3.28
C MET A 291 -4.04 -36.05 -2.44
N LEU A 292 -5.19 -36.39 -1.84
CA LEU A 292 -5.88 -35.46 -0.94
C LEU A 292 -5.02 -35.11 0.28
N PHE A 293 -4.23 -36.06 0.77
CA PHE A 293 -3.29 -35.82 1.85
C PHE A 293 -2.18 -34.84 1.41
N LEU A 294 -1.55 -35.05 0.25
CA LEU A 294 -0.53 -34.17 -0.29
C LEU A 294 -1.07 -32.75 -0.51
N ALA A 295 -2.26 -32.63 -1.13
CA ALA A 295 -2.89 -31.34 -1.35
C ALA A 295 -3.16 -30.58 -0.03
N LYS A 296 -3.58 -31.30 1.02
CA LYS A 296 -3.72 -30.70 2.36
C LYS A 296 -2.39 -30.23 2.93
N MET A 297 -1.32 -31.01 2.79
CA MET A 297 0.00 -30.65 3.32
C MET A 297 0.61 -29.42 2.65
N GLU A 298 0.42 -29.26 1.33
CA GLU A 298 0.94 -28.11 0.58
C GLU A 298 0.27 -26.78 0.92
N HIS A 299 -0.96 -26.82 1.43
CA HIS A 299 -1.67 -25.61 1.87
C HIS A 299 -1.34 -25.16 3.31
N GLY A 300 -0.22 -25.64 3.86
CA GLY A 300 0.34 -25.13 5.13
C GLY A 300 -0.46 -25.53 6.36
N ILE A 301 -1.05 -26.74 6.38
CA ILE A 301 -1.71 -27.24 7.57
C ILE A 301 -0.66 -27.45 8.67
N THR A 302 -0.84 -26.74 9.77
CA THR A 302 -0.16 -27.00 11.05
C THR A 302 -0.38 -28.45 11.45
N LEU A 303 0.66 -29.07 12.06
CA LEU A 303 0.58 -30.45 12.59
C LEU A 303 -0.73 -30.62 13.40
N PRO A 304 -1.60 -31.58 13.03
CA PRO A 304 -2.88 -31.77 13.73
C PRO A 304 -2.70 -32.14 15.20
N SER A 305 -1.60 -32.82 15.54
CA SER A 305 -1.21 -33.22 16.89
C SER A 305 0.29 -33.17 17.03
N ALA A 306 0.79 -32.52 18.08
CA ALA A 306 2.21 -32.50 18.39
C ALA A 306 2.39 -33.20 19.75
N GLU A 307 2.78 -34.48 19.72
CA GLU A 307 3.01 -35.29 20.90
C GLU A 307 4.44 -35.83 20.94
N PRO A 308 5.00 -36.16 22.13
CA PRO A 308 6.27 -36.83 22.23
C PRO A 308 6.18 -38.27 21.70
N ILE A 309 7.02 -38.60 20.75
CA ILE A 309 7.06 -39.90 20.07
C ILE A 309 8.37 -40.60 20.39
N THR A 310 8.29 -41.84 20.88
CA THR A 310 9.41 -42.73 21.11
C THR A 310 9.62 -43.55 19.84
N LEU A 311 10.66 -43.21 19.07
CA LEU A 311 10.87 -43.72 17.71
C LEU A 311 11.12 -45.22 17.66
N GLU A 312 11.88 -45.76 18.63
CA GLU A 312 12.12 -47.22 18.69
C GLU A 312 10.84 -48.03 18.86
N GLN A 313 9.81 -47.50 19.54
CA GLN A 313 8.54 -48.18 19.69
C GLN A 313 7.71 -48.13 18.39
N GLU A 314 7.76 -47.02 17.69
CA GLU A 314 7.06 -46.87 16.39
C GLU A 314 7.69 -47.78 15.32
N VAL A 315 9.02 -47.87 15.29
CA VAL A 315 9.73 -48.77 14.36
C VAL A 315 9.46 -50.24 14.71
N ALA A 316 9.46 -50.62 15.99
CA ALA A 316 9.14 -51.98 16.41
C ALA A 316 7.71 -52.39 16.02
N ALA A 317 6.73 -51.53 16.26
CA ALA A 317 5.34 -51.74 15.85
C ALA A 317 5.15 -51.89 14.33
N LEU A 318 5.97 -51.17 13.53
CA LEU A 318 5.96 -51.35 12.09
C LEU A 318 6.69 -52.65 11.67
N PHE A 319 7.71 -53.07 12.37
CA PHE A 319 8.35 -54.35 12.10
C PHE A 319 7.41 -55.51 12.34
N ASP A 320 6.68 -55.51 13.46
CA ASP A 320 5.64 -56.51 13.74
C ASP A 320 4.57 -56.56 12.63
N PHE A 321 4.20 -55.39 12.09
CA PHE A 321 3.22 -55.31 10.98
C PHE A 321 3.77 -55.86 9.65
N TYR A 322 5.05 -55.67 9.37
CA TYR A 322 5.70 -56.10 8.12
C TYR A 322 6.41 -57.46 8.22
N ASP A 323 6.42 -58.13 9.39
CA ASP A 323 7.12 -59.37 9.64
C ASP A 323 6.78 -60.50 8.64
N ALA A 324 5.50 -60.79 8.46
CA ALA A 324 5.05 -61.79 7.50
C ALA A 324 5.45 -61.51 6.05
N LEU A 325 5.45 -60.22 5.64
CA LEU A 325 5.89 -59.85 4.30
C LEU A 325 7.42 -59.91 4.15
N ALA A 326 8.17 -59.59 5.22
CA ALA A 326 9.61 -59.67 5.24
C ALA A 326 10.05 -61.14 5.19
N GLU A 327 9.38 -62.02 5.94
CA GLU A 327 9.63 -63.50 5.94
C GLU A 327 9.37 -64.11 4.56
N ASP A 328 8.22 -63.78 3.91
CA ASP A 328 7.87 -64.24 2.54
C ASP A 328 8.95 -63.84 1.52
N LYS A 329 9.59 -62.67 1.69
CA LYS A 329 10.70 -62.19 0.82
C LYS A 329 12.08 -62.65 1.28
N GLY A 330 12.18 -63.39 2.38
CA GLY A 330 13.46 -63.81 2.96
C GLY A 330 14.34 -62.64 3.43
N VAL A 331 13.73 -61.54 3.86
CA VAL A 331 14.43 -60.33 4.30
C VAL A 331 14.33 -60.20 5.82
N GLN A 332 15.40 -59.80 6.49
CA GLN A 332 15.40 -59.54 7.94
C GLN A 332 15.26 -58.06 8.24
N LEU A 333 14.31 -57.69 9.11
CA LEU A 333 14.19 -56.35 9.64
C LEU A 333 15.04 -56.18 10.89
N ARG A 334 15.93 -55.18 10.91
CA ARG A 334 16.82 -54.89 12.02
C ARG A 334 16.75 -53.43 12.43
N GLN A 335 16.69 -53.20 13.75
CA GLN A 335 16.67 -51.86 14.33
C GLN A 335 17.91 -51.63 15.21
N ARG A 336 18.43 -50.38 15.17
CA ARG A 336 19.52 -49.93 16.02
C ARG A 336 19.32 -48.51 16.50
N GLY A 337 19.66 -48.22 17.76
CA GLY A 337 19.54 -46.89 18.36
C GLY A 337 18.17 -46.60 18.91
N SER A 338 18.04 -45.42 19.49
CA SER A 338 16.79 -44.92 20.10
C SER A 338 16.76 -43.39 20.00
N GLY A 339 15.58 -42.80 20.06
CA GLY A 339 15.43 -41.37 20.02
C GLY A 339 13.99 -40.94 20.26
N ARG A 340 13.81 -39.65 20.65
CA ARG A 340 12.50 -39.04 20.85
C ARG A 340 12.38 -37.80 19.98
N ILE A 341 11.18 -37.61 19.41
CA ILE A 341 10.83 -36.43 18.65
C ILE A 341 9.50 -35.93 19.13
N THR A 342 9.16 -34.68 18.81
CA THR A 342 7.82 -34.11 18.98
C THR A 342 7.18 -33.96 17.61
N GLY A 343 6.02 -34.57 17.40
CA GLY A 343 5.36 -34.56 16.10
C GLY A 343 4.00 -35.27 16.13
N ASP A 344 3.38 -35.37 14.95
CA ASP A 344 2.16 -36.16 14.76
C ASP A 344 2.53 -37.63 14.54
N ARG A 345 2.11 -38.47 15.47
CA ARG A 345 2.45 -39.91 15.48
C ARG A 345 1.94 -40.62 14.22
N LEU A 346 0.74 -40.32 13.75
CA LEU A 346 0.17 -40.96 12.55
C LEU A 346 0.95 -40.57 11.29
N MET A 347 1.37 -39.32 11.19
CA MET A 347 2.20 -38.84 10.07
C MET A 347 3.59 -39.48 10.11
N VAL A 348 4.25 -39.50 11.27
CA VAL A 348 5.58 -40.13 11.42
C VAL A 348 5.50 -41.62 11.09
N ARG A 349 4.48 -42.32 11.60
CA ARG A 349 4.23 -43.74 11.27
C ARG A 349 4.04 -43.96 9.77
N ARG A 350 3.29 -43.08 9.11
CA ARG A 350 3.06 -43.11 7.65
C ARG A 350 4.36 -42.90 6.87
N ALA A 351 5.20 -41.94 7.27
CA ALA A 351 6.48 -41.70 6.65
C ALA A 351 7.42 -42.94 6.75
N LEU A 352 7.51 -43.50 7.96
CA LEU A 352 8.31 -44.70 8.18
C LEU A 352 7.75 -45.93 7.43
N SER A 353 6.45 -46.13 7.41
CA SER A 353 5.76 -47.17 6.65
C SER A 353 6.05 -47.08 5.15
N ASN A 354 6.01 -45.85 4.57
CA ASN A 354 6.35 -45.62 3.17
C ASN A 354 7.80 -46.03 2.86
N LEU A 355 8.75 -45.66 3.73
CA LEU A 355 10.15 -46.02 3.54
C LEU A 355 10.40 -47.53 3.72
N LEU A 356 9.79 -48.18 4.71
CA LEU A 356 9.89 -49.62 4.94
C LEU A 356 9.24 -50.40 3.78
N SER A 357 8.08 -50.04 3.32
CA SER A 357 7.42 -50.64 2.14
C SER A 357 8.29 -50.50 0.89
N ASN A 358 8.93 -49.34 0.71
CA ASN A 358 9.88 -49.12 -0.39
C ASN A 358 11.14 -50.00 -0.26
N ALA A 359 11.72 -50.06 0.95
CA ALA A 359 12.88 -50.90 1.22
C ALA A 359 12.57 -52.40 1.01
N LEU A 360 11.41 -52.89 1.51
CA LEU A 360 10.95 -54.27 1.30
C LEU A 360 10.75 -54.62 -0.17
N ARG A 361 10.28 -53.67 -0.97
CA ARG A 361 10.04 -53.85 -2.42
C ARG A 361 11.36 -54.02 -3.18
N HIS A 362 12.40 -53.24 -2.81
CA HIS A 362 13.66 -53.12 -3.56
C HIS A 362 14.84 -53.87 -2.91
N ALA A 363 14.64 -54.47 -1.71
CA ALA A 363 15.66 -55.25 -1.07
C ALA A 363 15.98 -56.53 -1.84
N ALA A 364 17.25 -56.90 -1.92
CA ALA A 364 17.68 -58.17 -2.43
C ALA A 364 17.35 -59.29 -1.43
N ALA A 365 16.90 -60.44 -1.92
CA ALA A 365 16.60 -61.59 -1.07
C ALA A 365 17.78 -61.99 -0.18
N GLY A 366 17.50 -62.31 1.08
CA GLY A 366 18.51 -62.67 2.07
C GLY A 366 19.30 -61.50 2.66
N LYS A 367 19.05 -60.28 2.27
CA LYS A 367 19.72 -59.07 2.79
C LYS A 367 18.86 -58.38 3.84
N PRO A 368 19.49 -57.86 4.94
CA PRO A 368 18.71 -57.14 5.95
C PRO A 368 18.32 -55.74 5.51
N ILE A 369 17.15 -55.29 5.98
CA ILE A 369 16.77 -53.90 6.00
C ILE A 369 17.12 -53.33 7.38
N MET A 370 17.91 -52.28 7.43
CA MET A 370 18.39 -51.67 8.67
C MET A 370 17.67 -50.32 8.90
N VAL A 371 17.07 -50.17 10.07
CA VAL A 371 16.57 -48.88 10.55
C VAL A 371 17.45 -48.40 11.69
N THR A 372 18.16 -47.31 11.49
CA THR A 372 19.10 -46.75 12.50
C THR A 372 18.57 -45.40 12.98
N ILE A 373 18.42 -45.22 14.29
CA ILE A 373 18.00 -44.00 14.94
C ILE A 373 19.22 -43.39 15.62
N VAL A 374 19.66 -42.20 15.18
CA VAL A 374 20.85 -41.50 15.65
C VAL A 374 20.48 -40.14 16.19
N PRO A 375 20.56 -39.89 17.50
CA PRO A 375 20.53 -38.55 18.03
C PRO A 375 21.74 -37.75 17.52
N ARG A 376 21.50 -36.54 16.98
CA ARG A 376 22.53 -35.65 16.47
C ARG A 376 22.56 -34.37 17.32
N ALA A 377 23.63 -34.22 18.11
CA ALA A 377 23.90 -32.95 18.78
C ALA A 377 24.59 -32.03 17.77
N GLN A 378 23.89 -31.01 17.29
CA GLN A 378 24.48 -29.88 16.55
C GLN A 378 24.47 -28.65 17.44
N GLU A 379 25.47 -27.75 17.29
CA GLU A 379 25.53 -26.49 18.03
C GLU A 379 24.20 -25.74 17.91
N GLY A 380 23.39 -25.77 18.97
CA GLY A 380 22.17 -24.98 19.13
C GLY A 380 20.82 -25.67 18.88
N ALA A 381 20.76 -26.91 18.37
CA ALA A 381 19.49 -27.65 18.25
C ALA A 381 19.75 -29.17 18.26
N ASP A 382 19.08 -29.87 19.17
CA ASP A 382 19.04 -31.33 19.14
C ASP A 382 18.26 -31.80 17.90
N ALA A 383 18.83 -32.70 17.12
CA ALA A 383 18.16 -33.29 15.96
C ALA A 383 18.21 -34.83 16.11
N VAL A 384 17.30 -35.53 15.46
CA VAL A 384 17.31 -37.00 15.41
C VAL A 384 17.21 -37.42 13.95
N ASP A 385 18.20 -38.21 13.51
CA ASP A 385 18.20 -38.84 12.21
C ASP A 385 17.63 -40.26 12.31
N ILE A 386 16.68 -40.58 11.40
CA ILE A 386 16.20 -41.94 11.18
C ILE A 386 16.68 -42.36 9.80
N VAL A 387 17.51 -43.36 9.74
CA VAL A 387 18.10 -43.90 8.50
C VAL A 387 17.43 -45.25 8.20
N VAL A 388 16.77 -45.34 7.05
CA VAL A 388 16.26 -46.62 6.50
C VAL A 388 17.19 -47.03 5.37
N GLU A 389 17.83 -48.16 5.50
CA GLU A 389 18.86 -48.66 4.56
C GLU A 389 18.47 -50.07 4.07
N ASN A 390 18.61 -50.32 2.79
CA ASN A 390 18.48 -51.64 2.17
C ASN A 390 19.57 -51.86 1.12
N GLU A 391 19.96 -53.13 0.92
CA GLU A 391 20.77 -53.56 -0.21
C GLU A 391 19.88 -54.05 -1.35
N GLY A 392 20.15 -53.63 -2.58
CA GLY A 392 19.35 -53.95 -3.77
C GLY A 392 19.93 -53.30 -5.04
N GLU A 393 19.08 -53.09 -6.01
CA GLU A 393 19.47 -52.39 -7.26
C GLU A 393 19.84 -50.94 -6.97
N THR A 394 20.97 -50.45 -7.55
CA THR A 394 21.40 -49.08 -7.38
C THR A 394 20.49 -48.14 -8.17
N ILE A 395 20.01 -47.10 -7.56
CA ILE A 395 19.25 -46.05 -8.24
C ILE A 395 20.22 -45.20 -9.06
N PRO A 396 20.00 -45.02 -10.37
CA PRO A 396 20.84 -44.18 -11.20
C PRO A 396 20.95 -42.75 -10.64
N PRO A 397 22.15 -42.13 -10.61
CA PRO A 397 22.38 -40.83 -9.98
C PRO A 397 21.50 -39.71 -10.52
N GLU A 398 21.13 -39.78 -11.80
CA GLU A 398 20.22 -38.83 -12.47
C GLU A 398 18.78 -38.89 -11.96
N PHE A 399 18.36 -40.01 -11.33
CA PHE A 399 17.02 -40.14 -10.75
C PHE A 399 16.96 -39.75 -9.27
N VAL A 400 18.09 -39.70 -8.55
CA VAL A 400 18.07 -39.36 -7.13
C VAL A 400 17.42 -38.03 -6.83
N PRO A 401 17.63 -36.93 -7.58
CA PRO A 401 16.99 -35.66 -7.35
C PRO A 401 15.46 -35.69 -7.51
N SER A 402 14.95 -36.55 -8.43
CA SER A 402 13.52 -36.64 -8.74
C SER A 402 12.77 -37.73 -7.96
N LEU A 403 13.45 -38.42 -7.03
CA LEU A 403 12.80 -39.48 -6.23
C LEU A 403 11.63 -39.01 -5.38
N PHE A 404 11.64 -37.74 -4.99
CA PHE A 404 10.59 -37.15 -4.16
C PHE A 404 9.51 -36.45 -4.99
N ASP A 405 9.66 -36.42 -6.32
CA ASP A 405 8.63 -35.90 -7.21
C ASP A 405 7.43 -36.84 -7.22
N ARG A 406 6.25 -36.29 -7.40
CA ARG A 406 4.99 -37.05 -7.48
C ARG A 406 5.05 -38.00 -8.69
N PHE A 407 4.62 -39.25 -8.48
CA PHE A 407 4.58 -40.29 -9.51
C PHE A 407 5.95 -40.65 -10.11
N SER A 408 7.04 -40.20 -9.46
CA SER A 408 8.40 -40.55 -9.90
C SER A 408 8.67 -42.04 -9.75
N ARG A 409 9.12 -42.68 -10.82
CA ARG A 409 9.51 -44.11 -10.86
C ARG A 409 10.74 -44.25 -11.71
N ALA A 410 11.79 -44.84 -11.16
CA ALA A 410 13.08 -45.05 -11.86
C ALA A 410 12.96 -45.98 -13.06
N ASP A 411 11.94 -46.77 -13.16
CA ASP A 411 11.78 -47.81 -14.19
C ASP A 411 10.43 -47.68 -14.94
N LYS A 412 10.41 -46.84 -15.99
CA LYS A 412 9.26 -46.75 -16.93
C LYS A 412 9.21 -47.91 -17.92
N SER A 413 10.29 -48.70 -18.06
CA SER A 413 10.45 -49.72 -19.10
C SER A 413 10.11 -51.14 -18.69
N ARG A 414 10.06 -51.43 -17.36
CA ARG A 414 9.72 -52.76 -16.84
C ARG A 414 8.31 -52.73 -16.23
N ALA A 415 7.31 -52.74 -17.10
CA ALA A 415 5.93 -52.96 -16.72
C ALA A 415 5.71 -54.41 -16.23
N ARG A 416 6.17 -54.71 -15.02
CA ARG A 416 5.62 -55.84 -14.27
C ARG A 416 4.30 -55.41 -13.64
N PRO A 417 3.18 -56.09 -13.92
CA PRO A 417 1.86 -55.73 -13.38
C PRO A 417 1.77 -55.78 -11.84
N GLU A 418 2.76 -56.40 -11.19
CA GLU A 418 2.77 -56.66 -9.73
C GLU A 418 3.44 -55.56 -8.89
N SER A 419 3.88 -54.43 -9.47
CA SER A 419 4.51 -53.35 -8.65
C SER A 419 3.42 -52.42 -8.07
N ASP A 420 2.94 -52.75 -6.89
CA ASP A 420 1.84 -52.07 -6.14
C ASP A 420 2.17 -50.62 -5.63
N GLY A 421 3.12 -49.90 -6.23
CA GLY A 421 3.48 -48.54 -5.80
C GLY A 421 2.85 -47.44 -6.60
N THR A 422 2.14 -46.50 -5.94
CA THR A 422 1.53 -45.33 -6.56
C THR A 422 2.54 -44.26 -7.00
N GLY A 423 3.80 -44.36 -6.60
CA GLY A 423 4.81 -43.28 -6.82
C GLY A 423 4.59 -42.05 -5.95
N LEU A 424 3.68 -42.09 -4.99
CA LEU A 424 3.35 -40.97 -4.08
C LEU A 424 4.03 -41.10 -2.70
N GLY A 425 4.47 -42.30 -2.30
CA GLY A 425 4.96 -42.55 -0.94
C GLY A 425 6.13 -41.67 -0.52
N LEU A 426 7.14 -41.47 -1.40
CA LEU A 426 8.29 -40.60 -1.11
C LEU A 426 7.91 -39.12 -1.10
N ALA A 427 7.05 -38.67 -2.01
CA ALA A 427 6.50 -37.31 -2.00
C ALA A 427 5.72 -37.01 -0.71
N ILE A 428 4.91 -37.98 -0.25
CA ILE A 428 4.18 -37.89 1.04
C ILE A 428 5.16 -37.81 2.20
N THR A 429 6.23 -38.61 2.16
CA THR A 429 7.26 -38.59 3.22
C THR A 429 7.95 -37.24 3.28
N GLN A 430 8.29 -36.67 2.12
CA GLN A 430 8.88 -35.31 2.04
C GLN A 430 7.90 -34.25 2.60
N ALA A 431 6.62 -34.30 2.24
CA ALA A 431 5.62 -33.39 2.76
C ALA A 431 5.43 -33.50 4.28
N ILE A 432 5.45 -34.73 4.82
CA ILE A 432 5.42 -34.98 6.26
C ILE A 432 6.65 -34.39 6.95
N MET A 433 7.84 -34.60 6.39
CA MET A 433 9.07 -34.03 6.94
C MET A 433 9.05 -32.50 6.93
N ALA A 434 8.62 -31.89 5.84
CA ALA A 434 8.46 -30.46 5.74
C ALA A 434 7.49 -29.89 6.79
N ALA A 435 6.35 -30.56 7.02
CA ALA A 435 5.38 -30.18 8.05
C ALA A 435 5.96 -30.27 9.48
N HIS A 436 6.89 -31.17 9.71
CA HIS A 436 7.63 -31.28 10.98
C HIS A 436 8.85 -30.35 11.08
N GLY A 437 9.11 -29.50 10.06
CA GLY A 437 10.29 -28.64 10.01
C GLY A 437 11.61 -29.42 9.85
N GLY A 438 11.50 -30.69 9.42
CA GLY A 438 12.60 -31.60 9.16
C GLY A 438 12.98 -31.65 7.68
N ALA A 439 13.84 -32.60 7.33
CA ALA A 439 14.30 -32.86 5.97
C ALA A 439 14.37 -34.35 5.68
N ILE A 440 14.23 -34.70 4.38
CA ILE A 440 14.52 -36.05 3.88
C ILE A 440 15.63 -35.97 2.83
N ALA A 441 16.54 -36.94 2.86
CA ALA A 441 17.60 -37.15 1.86
C ALA A 441 17.64 -38.59 1.42
N ALA A 442 18.10 -38.83 0.19
CA ALA A 442 18.32 -40.17 -0.36
C ALA A 442 19.72 -40.27 -0.95
N GLU A 443 20.33 -41.41 -0.77
CA GLU A 443 21.63 -41.79 -1.33
C GLU A 443 21.57 -43.23 -1.82
N SER A 444 22.10 -43.52 -3.02
CA SER A 444 22.18 -44.87 -3.56
C SER A 444 23.54 -45.08 -4.20
N ILE A 445 24.39 -45.91 -3.56
CA ILE A 445 25.75 -46.16 -3.99
C ILE A 445 26.06 -47.66 -3.85
N ALA A 446 26.64 -48.26 -4.88
CA ALA A 446 27.12 -49.62 -4.89
C ALA A 446 26.11 -50.68 -4.37
N GLY A 447 24.87 -50.59 -4.81
CA GLY A 447 23.80 -51.53 -4.42
C GLY A 447 23.19 -51.25 -3.04
N ARG A 448 23.55 -50.15 -2.39
CA ARG A 448 23.03 -49.76 -1.10
C ARG A 448 22.24 -48.45 -1.22
N THR A 449 20.97 -48.49 -0.83
CA THR A 449 20.09 -47.29 -0.84
C THR A 449 19.78 -46.90 0.60
N ARG A 450 19.95 -45.61 0.90
CA ARG A 450 19.71 -45.02 2.23
C ARG A 450 18.74 -43.84 2.09
N PHE A 451 17.70 -43.82 2.91
CA PHE A 451 16.85 -42.70 3.13
C PHE A 451 17.08 -42.15 4.55
N VAL A 452 17.33 -40.86 4.67
CA VAL A 452 17.62 -40.20 5.94
C VAL A 452 16.50 -39.18 6.22
N LEU A 453 15.77 -39.40 7.31
CA LEU A 453 14.80 -38.48 7.85
C LEU A 453 15.45 -37.70 9.00
N THR A 454 15.61 -36.42 8.88
CA THR A 454 16.18 -35.54 9.91
C THR A 454 15.07 -34.76 10.59
N PHE A 455 14.73 -35.05 11.83
CA PHE A 455 13.79 -34.30 12.66
C PHE A 455 14.58 -33.30 13.52
N ARG A 456 14.13 -32.04 13.54
CA ARG A 456 14.69 -31.03 14.46
C ARG A 456 13.92 -31.05 15.77
N ALA A 457 14.63 -31.07 16.92
CA ALA A 457 13.96 -30.89 18.21
C ALA A 457 13.39 -29.50 18.30
N ARG A 458 12.06 -29.38 18.42
CA ARG A 458 11.42 -28.11 18.77
C ARG A 458 11.71 -27.81 20.24
N ARG A 459 12.27 -26.65 20.55
CA ARG A 459 12.37 -26.18 21.93
C ARG A 459 10.95 -25.97 22.48
N GLU A 460 10.71 -26.39 23.74
CA GLU A 460 9.42 -26.17 24.45
C GLU A 460 8.91 -24.72 24.42
N GLN A 461 9.77 -23.75 24.12
CA GLN A 461 9.44 -22.34 24.05
C GLN A 461 8.64 -21.93 22.80
N ASP A 462 8.57 -22.75 21.75
CA ASP A 462 7.85 -22.46 20.52
C ASP A 462 6.37 -22.90 20.55
N ILE A 463 5.97 -23.66 21.58
CA ILE A 463 4.61 -24.18 21.74
C ILE A 463 3.64 -23.14 22.31
N VAL A 464 4.15 -22.05 22.92
CA VAL A 464 3.32 -21.02 23.61
C VAL A 464 3.00 -19.80 22.69
N ARG A 465 3.44 -19.79 21.44
CA ARG A 465 3.29 -18.63 20.51
C ARG A 465 2.45 -18.91 19.25
N THR A 466 1.65 -19.94 19.23
CA THR A 466 0.67 -20.16 18.13
C THR A 466 -0.74 -20.06 18.62
#